data_f5871bfc27bcd22a0a88fea5b618131e
#
_entry.id   f5871bfc27bcd22a0a88fea5b618131e
#
_cell.length_a   1.000
_cell.length_b   1.000
_cell.length_c   1.000
_cell.angle_alpha   90.00
_cell.angle_beta   90.00
_cell.angle_gamma   90.00
#
_symmetry.space_group_name_H-M   'P 1'
#
loop_
_entity.id
_entity.type
_entity.pdbx_description
1 polymer ?
#
loop_
_entity_poly.entity_id
_entity_poly.type
_entity_poly.pdbx_seq_one_letter_code
_entity_poly.pdbx_strand_id
1 'polypeptide(L)'
;MSEKEKTNNQTEIFKPDLFSMSPKPHLIAGRCKVCGKYTFPKYYACPKCFSDELEDAPLSPKGVLHSFTIVRRSLPEYPVPYGLGLIDFPEGVRVMAQVESNNLEELKTGMEMEVTLGTVRKSTDGKDIRSYKFRPVSQ
;
A
#
# COMPACT_ATOMS: atom_id res chain seq x y z
N MET A 1 4.89 -15.88 19.97
CA MET A 1 3.87 -15.48 19.67
C MET A 1 3.07 -14.69 20.53
N SER A 2 3.27 -14.78 21.66
CA SER A 2 2.47 -14.04 22.54
C SER A 2 2.63 -12.55 22.37
N GLU A 3 3.73 -12.06 21.87
CA GLU A 3 3.83 -10.69 21.69
C GLU A 3 2.84 -10.18 20.75
N LYS A 4 2.56 -10.89 19.67
CA LYS A 4 1.59 -10.48 18.78
C LYS A 4 0.27 -10.36 19.43
N GLU A 5 -0.11 -11.32 20.21
CA GLU A 5 -1.36 -11.27 20.88
C GLU A 5 -1.46 -10.11 21.82
N LYS A 6 -0.37 -9.86 22.53
CA LYS A 6 -0.41 -8.79 23.50
C LYS A 6 -0.53 -7.45 22.86
N THR A 7 0.12 -7.26 21.72
CA THR A 7 0.15 -5.93 21.14
C THR A 7 -1.05 -5.63 20.30
N ASN A 8 -1.91 -6.61 20.07
CA ASN A 8 -3.00 -6.38 19.16
C ASN A 8 -4.33 -6.20 19.78
N ASN A 9 -4.39 -5.69 20.98
CA ASN A 9 -5.68 -5.45 21.59
C ASN A 9 -6.47 -4.39 20.88
N GLN A 10 -5.79 -3.40 20.33
CA GLN A 10 -6.45 -2.26 19.75
C GLN A 10 -6.23 -2.15 18.26
N THR A 11 -5.16 -2.71 17.74
CA THR A 11 -4.83 -2.57 16.34
C THR A 11 -4.28 -3.87 15.79
N GLU A 12 -4.41 -4.04 14.49
CA GLU A 12 -3.84 -5.15 13.76
C GLU A 12 -3.17 -4.60 12.52
N ILE A 13 -2.12 -5.29 12.05
CA ILE A 13 -1.46 -4.94 10.82
C ILE A 13 -1.90 -5.91 9.73
N PHE A 14 -2.47 -5.39 8.65
CA PHE A 14 -2.98 -6.19 7.56
C PHE A 14 -1.88 -6.38 6.52
N LYS A 15 -1.59 -7.63 6.17
CA LYS A 15 -0.59 -8.00 5.16
C LYS A 15 0.77 -7.36 5.43
N PRO A 16 1.36 -7.65 6.61
CA PRO A 16 2.61 -6.99 6.98
C PRO A 16 3.80 -7.35 6.10
N ASP A 17 3.73 -8.44 5.33
CA ASP A 17 4.84 -8.80 4.45
C ASP A 17 4.81 -8.08 3.11
N LEU A 18 3.84 -7.21 2.86
CA LEU A 18 3.81 -6.45 1.62
C LEU A 18 4.57 -5.13 1.72
N PHE A 19 5.01 -4.75 2.91
CA PHE A 19 5.68 -3.47 3.09
C PHE A 19 6.63 -3.52 4.27
N SER A 20 7.52 -2.54 4.32
CA SER A 20 8.46 -2.38 5.43
C SER A 20 8.58 -0.92 5.76
N MET A 21 8.72 -0.60 7.03
CA MET A 21 8.88 0.78 7.46
C MET A 21 10.36 1.16 7.62
N SER A 22 11.27 0.21 7.44
CA SER A 22 12.68 0.43 7.69
C SER A 22 13.49 0.10 6.44
N PRO A 23 14.50 0.89 6.11
CA PRO A 23 14.94 2.15 6.72
C PRO A 23 13.99 3.29 6.43
N LYS A 24 13.27 3.23 5.33
CA LYS A 24 12.22 4.17 4.98
C LYS A 24 11.00 3.37 4.58
N PRO A 25 9.79 3.88 4.81
CA PRO A 25 8.60 3.14 4.41
C PRO A 25 8.60 2.86 2.90
N HIS A 26 8.39 1.61 2.54
CA HIS A 26 8.36 1.20 1.14
C HIS A 26 7.58 -0.10 1.01
N LEU A 27 7.11 -0.39 -0.20
CA LEU A 27 6.43 -1.63 -0.49
C LEU A 27 7.43 -2.69 -0.93
N ILE A 28 7.07 -3.94 -0.71
CA ILE A 28 7.91 -5.07 -1.11
C ILE A 28 7.18 -5.80 -2.24
N ALA A 29 7.74 -5.69 -3.43
CA ALA A 29 7.18 -6.30 -4.62
C ALA A 29 7.88 -7.62 -4.93
N GLY A 30 7.47 -8.28 -5.98
CA GLY A 30 8.18 -9.42 -6.53
C GLY A 30 8.89 -9.03 -7.80
N ARG A 31 10.04 -9.61 -8.06
CA ARG A 31 10.77 -9.40 -9.28
C ARG A 31 11.14 -10.74 -9.89
N CYS A 32 10.84 -10.91 -11.17
CA CYS A 32 11.18 -12.14 -11.86
C CYS A 32 12.70 -12.19 -12.09
N LYS A 33 13.33 -13.28 -11.66
CA LYS A 33 14.76 -13.41 -11.84
C LYS A 33 15.14 -13.65 -13.31
N VAL A 34 14.19 -14.09 -14.11
CA VAL A 34 14.47 -14.44 -15.51
C VAL A 34 14.31 -13.22 -16.40
N CYS A 35 13.17 -12.54 -16.37
CA CYS A 35 12.92 -11.43 -17.27
C CYS A 35 12.97 -10.06 -16.61
N GLY A 36 13.05 -10.02 -15.29
CA GLY A 36 13.17 -8.76 -14.57
C GLY A 36 11.88 -8.01 -14.31
N LYS A 37 10.73 -8.60 -14.65
CA LYS A 37 9.47 -7.89 -14.47
C LYS A 37 9.11 -7.82 -12.99
N TYR A 38 8.65 -6.65 -12.55
CA TYR A 38 8.16 -6.43 -11.18
C TYR A 38 6.66 -6.64 -11.13
N THR A 39 6.17 -7.19 -10.02
CA THR A 39 4.73 -7.29 -9.76
C THR A 39 4.48 -6.97 -8.31
N PHE A 40 3.30 -6.43 -8.02
CA PHE A 40 2.90 -6.17 -6.66
C PHE A 40 1.43 -6.55 -6.51
N PRO A 41 1.14 -7.47 -5.60
CA PRO A 41 2.06 -8.24 -4.76
C PRO A 41 2.82 -9.27 -5.58
N LYS A 42 3.75 -9.98 -4.94
CA LYS A 42 4.54 -11.00 -5.62
C LYS A 42 3.62 -12.16 -6.02
N TYR A 43 3.74 -12.60 -7.25
CA TYR A 43 2.96 -13.71 -7.76
C TYR A 43 3.72 -15.02 -7.64
N TYR A 44 3.03 -16.13 -7.83
CA TYR A 44 3.68 -17.45 -7.87
C TYR A 44 4.49 -17.61 -9.15
N ALA A 45 4.04 -16.99 -10.23
CA ALA A 45 4.71 -17.10 -11.51
C ALA A 45 4.67 -15.76 -12.19
N CYS A 46 5.68 -15.45 -12.99
CA CYS A 46 5.75 -14.21 -13.71
C CYS A 46 4.64 -14.16 -14.76
N PRO A 47 3.83 -13.09 -14.81
CA PRO A 47 2.78 -13.00 -15.81
C PRO A 47 3.31 -12.77 -17.22
N LYS A 48 4.58 -12.40 -17.34
CA LYS A 48 5.16 -12.14 -18.65
C LYS A 48 5.84 -13.37 -19.23
N CYS A 49 6.70 -14.05 -18.48
CA CYS A 49 7.47 -15.17 -19.00
C CYS A 49 7.12 -16.50 -18.34
N PHE A 50 6.21 -16.48 -17.37
CA PHE A 50 5.70 -17.66 -16.68
C PHE A 50 6.73 -18.43 -15.86
N SER A 51 7.89 -17.84 -15.59
CA SER A 51 8.86 -18.45 -14.70
C SER A 51 8.34 -18.38 -13.27
N ASP A 52 8.69 -19.37 -12.45
CA ASP A 52 8.33 -19.36 -11.04
C ASP A 52 9.48 -18.88 -10.17
N GLU A 53 10.53 -18.32 -10.78
CA GLU A 53 11.67 -17.83 -10.02
C GLU A 53 11.50 -16.35 -9.73
N LEU A 54 10.80 -16.06 -8.67
CA LEU A 54 10.54 -14.68 -8.25
C LEU A 54 11.18 -14.44 -6.89
N GLU A 55 11.61 -13.22 -6.69
CA GLU A 55 12.26 -12.82 -5.44
C GLU A 55 11.58 -11.58 -4.91
N ASP A 56 11.70 -11.35 -3.61
CA ASP A 56 11.22 -10.11 -3.03
C ASP A 56 12.10 -8.97 -3.50
N ALA A 57 11.49 -7.86 -3.84
CA ALA A 57 12.23 -6.70 -4.31
C ALA A 57 11.56 -5.44 -3.77
N PRO A 58 12.31 -4.56 -3.09
CA PRO A 58 11.70 -3.34 -2.58
C PRO A 58 11.40 -2.38 -3.72
N LEU A 59 10.28 -1.70 -3.62
CA LEU A 59 9.97 -0.62 -4.54
C LEU A 59 10.55 0.67 -3.99
N SER A 60 10.67 1.66 -4.86
CA SER A 60 11.09 2.99 -4.42
C SER A 60 10.14 3.49 -3.35
N PRO A 61 10.61 4.32 -2.41
CA PRO A 61 9.72 4.81 -1.35
C PRO A 61 8.70 5.82 -1.85
N LYS A 62 8.86 6.35 -3.05
CA LYS A 62 7.97 7.35 -3.61
C LYS A 62 7.46 6.93 -4.97
N GLY A 63 6.22 7.29 -5.25
CA GLY A 63 5.62 7.08 -6.56
C GLY A 63 4.81 8.31 -6.95
N VAL A 64 4.12 8.22 -8.06
CA VAL A 64 3.36 9.34 -8.61
C VAL A 64 1.89 8.97 -8.66
N LEU A 65 1.04 9.88 -8.22
CA LEU A 65 -0.41 9.66 -8.24
C LEU A 65 -0.90 9.73 -9.67
N HIS A 66 -1.27 8.57 -10.20
CA HIS A 66 -1.76 8.47 -11.58
C HIS A 66 -3.22 8.91 -11.67
N SER A 67 -4.03 8.44 -10.75
CA SER A 67 -5.44 8.80 -10.69
C SER A 67 -5.96 8.54 -9.29
N PHE A 68 -7.10 9.10 -8.96
CA PHE A 68 -7.66 8.94 -7.63
C PHE A 68 -9.15 9.24 -7.63
N THR A 69 -9.81 8.81 -6.56
CA THR A 69 -11.17 9.22 -6.29
C THR A 69 -11.30 9.42 -4.78
N ILE A 70 -12.33 10.14 -4.37
CA ILE A 70 -12.64 10.33 -2.97
C ILE A 70 -13.86 9.48 -2.68
N VAL A 71 -13.69 8.49 -1.80
CA VAL A 71 -14.77 7.57 -1.45
C VAL A 71 -15.58 8.22 -0.35
N ARG A 72 -16.86 8.46 -0.61
CA ARG A 72 -17.74 9.12 0.36
C ARG A 72 -18.79 8.20 0.93
N ARG A 73 -18.95 7.01 0.37
CA ARG A 73 -19.85 5.98 0.88
C ARG A 73 -19.17 4.64 0.78
N SER A 74 -19.22 3.88 1.85
CA SER A 74 -18.59 2.57 1.88
C SER A 74 -19.22 1.76 2.99
N LEU A 75 -18.70 0.57 3.21
CA LEU A 75 -19.15 -0.28 4.30
C LEU A 75 -18.79 0.36 5.64
N PRO A 76 -19.50 0.00 6.70
CA PRO A 76 -19.23 0.63 8.00
C PRO A 76 -17.80 0.48 8.48
N GLU A 77 -17.10 -0.58 8.04
CA GLU A 77 -15.74 -0.81 8.46
C GLU A 77 -14.76 0.21 7.89
N TYR A 78 -15.16 0.92 6.83
CA TYR A 78 -14.27 1.87 6.16
C TYR A 78 -14.71 3.28 6.48
N PRO A 79 -14.01 3.97 7.38
CA PRO A 79 -14.37 5.35 7.69
C PRO A 79 -14.24 6.23 6.47
N VAL A 80 -15.27 7.00 6.17
CA VAL A 80 -15.28 7.89 5.02
C VAL A 80 -15.34 9.33 5.48
N PRO A 81 -14.88 10.27 4.67
CA PRO A 81 -14.33 10.07 3.32
C PRO A 81 -12.86 9.65 3.37
N TYR A 82 -12.43 8.94 2.35
CA TYR A 82 -11.01 8.65 2.20
C TYR A 82 -10.64 8.67 0.71
N GLY A 83 -9.36 8.86 0.43
CA GLY A 83 -8.90 8.81 -0.94
C GLY A 83 -8.56 7.38 -1.34
N LEU A 84 -8.75 7.07 -2.60
CA LEU A 84 -8.34 5.79 -3.16
C LEU A 84 -7.64 6.11 -4.47
N GLY A 85 -6.39 5.70 -4.59
CA GLY A 85 -5.58 6.11 -5.72
C GLY A 85 -4.81 5.01 -6.38
N LEU A 86 -4.36 5.27 -7.59
CA LEU A 86 -3.43 4.43 -8.32
C LEU A 86 -2.11 5.15 -8.34
N ILE A 87 -1.08 4.50 -7.82
CA ILE A 87 0.25 5.10 -7.68
C ILE A 87 1.21 4.36 -8.61
N ASP A 88 1.91 5.10 -9.45
CA ASP A 88 2.89 4.53 -10.38
C ASP A 88 4.29 4.66 -9.80
N PHE A 89 5.03 3.57 -9.85
CA PHE A 89 6.39 3.52 -9.34
C PHE A 89 7.40 3.43 -10.47
N PRO A 90 8.62 3.92 -10.26
CA PRO A 90 9.65 3.86 -11.30
C PRO A 90 9.95 2.46 -11.82
N GLU A 91 9.71 1.45 -10.98
CA GLU A 91 9.93 0.07 -11.35
C GLU A 91 8.90 -0.46 -12.33
N GLY A 92 7.90 0.34 -12.69
CA GLY A 92 6.90 -0.08 -13.66
C GLY A 92 5.69 -0.75 -13.04
N VAL A 93 5.49 -0.59 -11.74
CA VAL A 93 4.37 -1.18 -11.02
C VAL A 93 3.35 -0.11 -10.70
N ARG A 94 2.08 -0.43 -10.84
CA ARG A 94 0.96 0.45 -10.44
C ARG A 94 0.23 -0.20 -9.28
N VAL A 95 0.08 0.53 -8.20
CA VAL A 95 -0.51 0.01 -6.97
C VAL A 95 -1.75 0.81 -6.63
N MET A 96 -2.84 0.11 -6.31
CA MET A 96 -4.06 0.76 -5.83
C MET A 96 -4.06 0.70 -4.31
N ALA A 97 -4.26 1.83 -3.65
CA ALA A 97 -4.26 1.89 -2.19
C ALA A 97 -4.98 3.12 -1.72
N GLN A 98 -5.28 3.14 -0.43
CA GLN A 98 -5.88 4.31 0.17
C GLN A 98 -4.86 5.44 0.23
N VAL A 99 -5.35 6.66 0.09
CA VAL A 99 -4.54 7.86 0.13
C VAL A 99 -5.07 8.73 1.25
N GLU A 100 -4.19 9.16 2.13
CA GLU A 100 -4.57 10.10 3.17
C GLU A 100 -3.99 11.46 2.84
N SER A 101 -4.67 12.50 3.27
CA SER A 101 -4.24 13.86 3.00
C SER A 101 -4.86 14.77 4.03
N ASN A 102 -4.18 15.86 4.34
CA ASN A 102 -4.75 16.88 5.23
C ASN A 102 -6.01 17.47 4.60
N ASN A 103 -6.10 17.50 3.28
CA ASN A 103 -7.27 17.98 2.58
C ASN A 103 -7.42 17.16 1.30
N LEU A 104 -8.38 16.25 1.29
CA LEU A 104 -8.59 15.37 0.15
C LEU A 104 -8.94 16.14 -1.11
N GLU A 105 -9.56 17.32 -0.95
CA GLU A 105 -9.94 18.09 -2.12
C GLU A 105 -8.75 18.70 -2.85
N GLU A 106 -7.58 18.67 -2.25
CA GLU A 106 -6.38 19.21 -2.87
C GLU A 106 -5.56 18.17 -3.59
N LEU A 107 -6.00 16.93 -3.62
CA LEU A 107 -5.28 15.88 -4.34
C LEU A 107 -5.31 16.19 -5.84
N LYS A 108 -4.20 15.93 -6.50
CA LYS A 108 -4.08 16.13 -7.94
C LYS A 108 -3.25 15.03 -8.55
N THR A 109 -3.59 14.63 -9.75
CA THR A 109 -2.77 13.68 -10.49
C THR A 109 -1.39 14.29 -10.72
N GLY A 110 -0.38 13.45 -10.70
CA GLY A 110 0.99 13.91 -10.87
C GLY A 110 1.70 14.25 -9.57
N MET A 111 0.97 14.29 -8.45
CA MET A 111 1.62 14.54 -7.16
C MET A 111 2.53 13.39 -6.79
N GLU A 112 3.63 13.73 -6.16
CA GLU A 112 4.52 12.71 -5.61
C GLU A 112 3.96 12.20 -4.30
N MET A 113 3.91 10.89 -4.17
CA MET A 113 3.30 10.23 -3.02
C MET A 113 4.34 9.37 -2.33
N GLU A 114 4.20 9.21 -1.02
CA GLU A 114 5.09 8.33 -0.26
C GLU A 114 4.28 7.35 0.55
N VAL A 115 4.89 6.22 0.89
CA VAL A 115 4.25 5.16 1.68
C VAL A 115 4.20 5.60 3.12
N THR A 116 3.10 5.31 3.78
CA THR A 116 2.95 5.53 5.21
C THR A 116 2.13 4.39 5.80
N LEU A 117 2.09 4.33 7.11
CA LEU A 117 1.30 3.33 7.81
C LEU A 117 0.12 4.03 8.47
N GLY A 118 -1.07 3.53 8.25
CA GLY A 118 -2.24 4.13 8.85
C GLY A 118 -3.40 3.17 8.89
N THR A 119 -4.50 3.59 9.49
CA THR A 119 -5.70 2.78 9.61
C THR A 119 -6.41 2.76 8.27
N VAL A 120 -6.64 1.56 7.74
CA VAL A 120 -7.33 1.41 6.46
C VAL A 120 -8.79 1.02 6.66
N ARG A 121 -9.11 0.35 7.76
CA ARG A 121 -10.50 0.02 8.08
C ARG A 121 -10.56 -0.41 9.54
N LYS A 122 -11.77 -0.72 10.00
CA LYS A 122 -11.96 -1.25 11.34
C LYS A 122 -12.47 -2.67 11.23
N SER A 123 -12.08 -3.50 12.19
CA SER A 123 -12.59 -4.86 12.22
C SER A 123 -14.00 -4.85 12.82
N THR A 124 -14.66 -6.00 12.76
CA THR A 124 -16.03 -6.10 13.26
C THR A 124 -16.09 -5.88 14.77
N ASP A 125 -15.01 -6.10 15.48
CA ASP A 125 -14.98 -5.88 16.93
C ASP A 125 -14.41 -4.52 17.30
N GLY A 126 -14.27 -3.62 16.32
CA GLY A 126 -13.87 -2.24 16.59
C GLY A 126 -12.38 -1.96 16.58
N LYS A 127 -11.55 -2.97 16.31
CA LYS A 127 -10.11 -2.73 16.28
C LYS A 127 -9.72 -2.01 15.01
N ASP A 128 -8.69 -1.19 15.10
CA ASP A 128 -8.12 -0.54 13.91
C ASP A 128 -7.29 -1.54 13.14
N ILE A 129 -7.55 -1.67 11.85
CA ILE A 129 -6.76 -2.50 10.95
C ILE A 129 -5.84 -1.54 10.21
N ARG A 130 -4.55 -1.67 10.42
CA ARG A 130 -3.56 -0.77 9.85
C ARG A 130 -2.81 -1.47 8.72
N SER A 131 -2.42 -0.71 7.72
CA SER A 131 -1.63 -1.23 6.62
C SER A 131 -0.97 -0.05 5.91
N TYR A 132 -0.30 -0.35 4.79
CA TYR A 132 0.32 0.70 4.02
C TYR A 132 -0.76 1.58 3.40
N LYS A 133 -0.46 2.85 3.33
CA LYS A 133 -1.27 3.86 2.66
C LYS A 133 -0.29 4.80 1.97
N PHE A 134 -0.82 5.75 1.25
CA PHE A 134 0.01 6.75 0.60
C PHE A 134 -0.43 8.13 1.04
N ARG A 135 0.51 9.04 1.05
CA ARG A 135 0.21 10.44 1.33
C ARG A 135 1.09 11.32 0.45
N PRO A 136 0.67 12.57 0.17
CA PRO A 136 1.51 13.48 -0.58
C PRO A 136 2.81 13.77 0.16
N VAL A 137 3.90 13.81 -0.59
CA VAL A 137 5.21 14.08 -0.01
C VAL A 137 5.25 15.47 0.62
N SER A 138 4.48 16.38 0.04
CA SER A 138 4.48 17.76 0.50
C SER A 138 3.71 18.01 1.80
N GLN A 139 3.18 16.98 2.40
CA GLN A 139 2.40 17.13 3.65
C GLN A 139 3.08 16.49 4.84
#